data_5f09ee2c090ed7050c611a5caf748f14
#
_entry.id   5f09ee2c090ed7050c611a5caf748f14
#
_cell.length_a   1.000
_cell.length_b   1.000
_cell.length_c   1.000
_cell.angle_alpha   90.00
_cell.angle_beta   90.00
_cell.angle_gamma   90.00
#
_symmetry.space_group_name_H-M   'P 1'
#
loop_
_entity.id
_entity.type
_entity.pdbx_description
1 polymer ?
#
loop_
_entity_poly.entity_id
_entity_poly.type
_entity_poly.pdbx_seq_one_letter_code
_entity_poly.pdbx_strand_id
1 'polypeptide(L)'
;MLLYLVLGLATALIGLVLFWYVQVQNVEIGRYTVIEADGDIEVRQYPAVVVAEITQTGSRDQAVRSGFGPLARYIFAKEREGEKIAMTAPVTQKAVASAWTIQFVMPSGYDLERLPKPTDPHVRLRQLPPTRRAAIRFSGWWTDDLFRLKDAALIGWMAKKGLTPVGTPTFAYYNDPFTPGFLRRNEILYDLAP
;
A
#
# COMPACT_ATOMS: atom_id res chain seq x y z
N MET A 1 31.30 18.80 30.18
CA MET A 1 31.61 18.46 28.77
C MET A 1 30.79 17.24 28.29
N LEU A 2 30.84 16.11 28.98
CA LEU A 2 30.11 14.89 28.59
C LEU A 2 28.57 15.11 28.52
N LEU A 3 27.95 15.81 29.46
CA LEU A 3 26.53 16.10 29.49
C LEU A 3 26.06 16.91 28.25
N TYR A 4 26.81 17.92 27.82
CA TYR A 4 26.50 18.72 26.64
C TYR A 4 26.64 17.91 25.34
N LEU A 5 27.59 16.97 25.28
CA LEU A 5 27.74 16.05 24.17
C LEU A 5 26.53 15.09 24.07
N VAL A 6 26.08 14.55 25.20
CA VAL A 6 24.91 13.65 25.24
C VAL A 6 23.64 14.40 24.86
N LEU A 7 23.44 15.63 25.38
CA LEU A 7 22.30 16.49 25.02
C LEU A 7 22.32 16.84 23.53
N GLY A 8 23.48 17.19 22.96
CA GLY A 8 23.63 17.51 21.55
C GLY A 8 23.30 16.30 20.66
N LEU A 9 23.78 15.10 21.01
CA LEU A 9 23.46 13.86 20.29
C LEU A 9 21.97 13.52 20.37
N ALA A 10 21.33 13.67 21.53
CA ALA A 10 19.91 13.42 21.72
C ALA A 10 19.05 14.38 20.87
N THR A 11 19.41 15.66 20.85
CA THR A 11 18.71 16.68 20.04
C THR A 11 18.85 16.39 18.53
N ALA A 12 20.04 16.01 18.08
CA ALA A 12 20.28 15.63 16.68
C ALA A 12 19.46 14.38 16.28
N LEU A 13 19.40 13.37 17.16
CA LEU A 13 18.61 12.15 16.93
C LEU A 13 17.11 12.47 16.84
N ILE A 14 16.59 13.30 17.76
CA ILE A 14 15.19 13.75 17.72
C ILE A 14 14.91 14.51 16.41
N GLY A 15 15.82 15.40 15.99
CA GLY A 15 15.69 16.13 14.72
C GLY A 15 15.64 15.19 13.50
N LEU A 16 16.49 14.18 13.46
CA LEU A 16 16.50 13.16 12.40
C LEU A 16 15.20 12.33 12.39
N VAL A 17 14.72 11.93 13.56
CA VAL A 17 13.45 11.18 13.68
C VAL A 17 12.26 12.03 13.24
N LEU A 18 12.21 13.29 13.65
CA LEU A 18 11.16 14.22 13.22
C LEU A 18 11.21 14.48 11.70
N PHE A 19 12.41 14.71 11.16
CA PHE A 19 12.60 14.90 9.73
C PHE A 19 12.13 13.67 8.95
N TRP A 20 12.54 12.47 9.36
CA TRP A 20 12.09 11.21 8.76
C TRP A 20 10.57 11.06 8.86
N TYR A 21 9.98 11.33 10.03
CA TYR A 21 8.54 11.27 10.25
C TYR A 21 7.76 12.20 9.32
N VAL A 22 8.21 13.45 9.14
CA VAL A 22 7.58 14.41 8.22
C VAL A 22 7.67 13.94 6.76
N GLN A 23 8.81 13.38 6.34
CA GLN A 23 9.00 12.88 4.99
C GLN A 23 8.08 11.68 4.67
N VAL A 24 7.86 10.78 5.63
CA VAL A 24 6.99 9.62 5.47
C VAL A 24 5.51 10.00 5.44
N GLN A 25 5.12 11.11 6.11
CA GLN A 25 3.73 11.58 6.14
C GLN A 25 3.28 12.31 4.84
N ASN A 26 4.22 12.78 4.02
CA ASN A 26 3.92 13.56 2.80
C ASN A 26 3.72 12.70 1.53
N VAL A 27 3.44 11.42 1.69
CA VAL A 27 3.18 10.52 0.56
C VAL A 27 1.72 10.65 0.12
N GLU A 28 1.47 10.86 -1.17
CA GLU A 28 0.11 10.91 -1.72
C GLU A 28 -0.63 9.59 -1.44
N ILE A 29 -1.82 9.71 -0.85
CA ILE A 29 -2.70 8.57 -0.60
C ILE A 29 -3.81 8.58 -1.64
N GLY A 30 -4.06 7.42 -2.26
CA GLY A 30 -5.14 7.25 -3.23
C GLY A 30 -6.50 7.70 -2.68
N ARG A 31 -7.24 8.49 -3.48
CA ARG A 31 -8.54 9.06 -3.08
C ARG A 31 -9.63 7.99 -3.10
N TYR A 32 -10.56 8.10 -2.18
CA TYR A 32 -11.81 7.33 -2.15
C TYR A 32 -12.90 8.13 -1.42
N THR A 33 -14.15 7.75 -1.64
CA THR A 33 -15.29 8.30 -0.90
C THR A 33 -15.81 7.22 0.04
N VAL A 34 -15.99 7.53 1.33
CA VAL A 34 -16.63 6.64 2.30
C VAL A 34 -18.14 6.67 2.09
N ILE A 35 -18.74 5.49 1.86
CA ILE A 35 -20.18 5.29 1.70
C ILE A 35 -20.81 4.94 3.04
N GLU A 36 -20.17 4.07 3.81
CA GLU A 36 -20.59 3.60 5.12
C GLU A 36 -19.37 3.38 6.00
N ALA A 37 -19.47 3.67 7.30
CA ALA A 37 -18.41 3.44 8.29
C ALA A 37 -19.00 2.79 9.54
N ASP A 38 -18.25 1.80 10.08
CA ASP A 38 -18.58 1.08 11.32
C ASP A 38 -17.25 0.76 12.06
N GLY A 39 -16.82 1.64 12.95
CA GLY A 39 -15.54 1.57 13.63
C GLY A 39 -14.37 1.62 12.65
N ASP A 40 -13.58 0.55 12.64
CA ASP A 40 -12.41 0.41 11.74
C ASP A 40 -12.77 -0.14 10.35
N ILE A 41 -14.06 -0.42 10.10
CA ILE A 41 -14.54 -0.98 8.82
C ILE A 41 -15.30 0.08 8.05
N GLU A 42 -15.02 0.19 6.77
CA GLU A 42 -15.67 1.14 5.86
C GLU A 42 -16.05 0.45 4.55
N VAL A 43 -17.18 0.88 3.96
CA VAL A 43 -17.48 0.66 2.54
C VAL A 43 -17.09 1.92 1.79
N ARG A 44 -16.23 1.76 0.78
CA ARG A 44 -15.61 2.86 0.04
C ARG A 44 -15.87 2.73 -1.45
N GLN A 45 -16.03 3.88 -2.12
CA GLN A 45 -15.99 3.99 -3.57
C GLN A 45 -14.62 4.52 -4.01
N TYR A 46 -13.91 3.75 -4.81
CA TYR A 46 -12.64 4.14 -5.42
C TYR A 46 -12.86 4.57 -6.87
N PRO A 47 -12.22 5.66 -7.34
CA PRO A 47 -12.22 6.02 -8.75
C PRO A 47 -11.34 5.05 -9.56
N ALA A 48 -11.37 5.20 -10.89
CA ALA A 48 -10.37 4.58 -11.74
C ALA A 48 -8.97 5.08 -11.37
N VAL A 49 -7.99 4.17 -11.32
CA VAL A 49 -6.59 4.50 -11.02
C VAL A 49 -5.65 3.75 -11.95
N VAL A 50 -4.49 4.32 -12.21
CA VAL A 50 -3.43 3.62 -12.94
C VAL A 50 -2.47 3.01 -11.91
N VAL A 51 -2.02 1.80 -12.17
CA VAL A 51 -1.04 1.08 -11.35
C VAL A 51 0.13 0.60 -12.18
N ALA A 52 1.31 0.59 -11.55
CA ALA A 52 2.42 -0.26 -11.99
C ALA A 52 2.37 -1.53 -11.17
N GLU A 53 2.40 -2.69 -11.82
CA GLU A 53 2.25 -3.98 -11.16
C GLU A 53 3.30 -4.99 -11.60
N ILE A 54 3.62 -5.92 -10.71
CA ILE A 54 4.48 -7.07 -10.96
C ILE A 54 3.92 -8.31 -10.27
N THR A 55 4.12 -9.47 -10.87
CA THR A 55 3.72 -10.75 -10.26
C THR A 55 4.94 -11.47 -9.70
N GLN A 56 4.85 -11.96 -8.47
CA GLN A 56 5.91 -12.65 -7.74
C GLN A 56 5.38 -13.92 -7.09
N THR A 57 6.20 -14.97 -7.07
CA THR A 57 5.92 -16.23 -6.38
C THR A 57 6.46 -16.22 -4.94
N GLY A 58 6.13 -17.26 -4.17
CA GLY A 58 6.58 -17.42 -2.78
C GLY A 58 5.52 -17.04 -1.75
N SER A 59 5.93 -16.89 -0.50
CA SER A 59 5.04 -16.44 0.57
C SER A 59 4.62 -14.98 0.38
N ARG A 60 3.56 -14.55 1.08
CA ARG A 60 3.07 -13.18 1.06
C ARG A 60 4.20 -12.17 1.34
N ASP A 61 4.99 -12.40 2.40
CA ASP A 61 6.08 -11.50 2.79
C ASP A 61 7.25 -11.51 1.78
N GLN A 62 7.63 -12.69 1.26
CA GLN A 62 8.65 -12.79 0.22
C GLN A 62 8.24 -12.06 -1.07
N ALA A 63 7.01 -12.25 -1.51
CA ALA A 63 6.52 -11.67 -2.74
C ALA A 63 6.46 -10.13 -2.69
N VAL A 64 6.00 -9.53 -1.58
CA VAL A 64 5.99 -8.07 -1.47
C VAL A 64 7.39 -7.49 -1.43
N ARG A 65 8.34 -8.13 -0.75
CA ARG A 65 9.75 -7.68 -0.73
C ARG A 65 10.43 -7.77 -2.11
N SER A 66 10.25 -8.91 -2.81
CA SER A 66 10.84 -9.09 -4.14
C SER A 66 10.21 -8.21 -5.22
N GLY A 67 8.90 -7.96 -5.12
CA GLY A 67 8.18 -7.10 -6.08
C GLY A 67 8.41 -5.61 -5.87
N PHE A 68 8.70 -5.18 -4.64
CA PHE A 68 8.93 -3.76 -4.34
C PHE A 68 10.13 -3.19 -5.13
N GLY A 69 11.24 -3.91 -5.18
CA GLY A 69 12.47 -3.44 -5.82
C GLY A 69 12.31 -3.02 -7.28
N PRO A 70 11.81 -3.90 -8.17
CA PRO A 70 11.55 -3.56 -9.57
C PRO A 70 10.59 -2.38 -9.76
N LEU A 71 9.50 -2.33 -9.00
CA LEU A 71 8.56 -1.21 -9.05
C LEU A 71 9.18 0.10 -8.58
N ALA A 72 10.02 0.06 -7.54
CA ALA A 72 10.76 1.23 -7.07
C ALA A 72 11.80 1.71 -8.10
N ARG A 73 12.50 0.80 -8.78
CA ARG A 73 13.43 1.17 -9.88
C ARG A 73 12.67 1.88 -11.02
N TYR A 74 11.47 1.39 -11.35
CA TYR A 74 10.62 2.01 -12.35
C TYR A 74 10.24 3.45 -11.96
N ILE A 75 9.64 3.68 -10.79
CA ILE A 75 9.18 5.02 -10.39
C ILE A 75 10.34 6.00 -10.18
N PHE A 76 11.49 5.54 -9.66
CA PHE A 76 12.65 6.38 -9.41
C PHE A 76 13.57 6.58 -10.64
N ALA A 77 13.15 6.13 -11.82
CA ALA A 77 13.89 6.27 -13.08
C ALA A 77 15.34 5.74 -13.00
N LYS A 78 15.57 4.62 -12.28
CA LYS A 78 16.93 4.06 -12.11
C LYS A 78 17.39 3.27 -13.33
N GLU A 79 16.47 2.73 -14.12
CA GLU A 79 16.72 1.88 -15.28
C GLU A 79 15.98 2.37 -16.53
N ARG A 80 15.46 3.59 -16.53
CA ARG A 80 14.80 4.25 -17.64
C ARG A 80 15.14 5.72 -17.69
N GLU A 81 14.93 6.33 -18.83
CA GLU A 81 15.02 7.79 -19.01
C GLU A 81 13.75 8.50 -18.50
N GLY A 82 13.84 9.83 -18.37
CA GLY A 82 12.76 10.71 -17.98
C GLY A 82 12.68 10.96 -16.47
N GLU A 83 11.64 11.70 -16.09
CA GLU A 83 11.46 12.17 -14.72
C GLU A 83 11.09 11.04 -13.74
N LYS A 84 11.44 11.27 -12.47
CA LYS A 84 11.01 10.40 -11.37
C LYS A 84 9.50 10.59 -11.13
N ILE A 85 8.82 9.47 -10.90
CA ILE A 85 7.44 9.45 -10.46
C ILE A 85 7.45 9.42 -8.92
N ALA A 86 6.64 10.26 -8.29
CA ALA A 86 6.54 10.31 -6.83
C ALA A 86 5.99 8.98 -6.27
N MET A 87 6.50 8.57 -5.11
CA MET A 87 5.93 7.42 -4.38
C MET A 87 4.55 7.78 -3.86
N THR A 88 3.63 6.82 -3.90
CA THR A 88 2.30 6.91 -3.32
C THR A 88 2.07 5.80 -2.30
N ALA A 89 1.03 5.93 -1.49
CA ALA A 89 0.55 4.90 -0.58
C ALA A 89 -0.93 4.57 -0.88
N PRO A 90 -1.35 3.34 -0.68
CA PRO A 90 -0.57 2.18 -0.23
C PRO A 90 0.16 1.44 -1.34
N VAL A 91 1.15 0.63 -0.96
CA VAL A 91 1.57 -0.54 -1.74
C VAL A 91 0.52 -1.62 -1.53
N THR A 92 0.00 -2.19 -2.61
CA THR A 92 -1.01 -3.25 -2.51
C THR A 92 -0.49 -4.59 -2.98
N GLN A 93 -1.06 -5.66 -2.42
CA GLN A 93 -0.73 -7.04 -2.73
C GLN A 93 -2.00 -7.88 -2.78
N LYS A 94 -2.19 -8.63 -3.87
CA LYS A 94 -3.35 -9.51 -4.07
C LYS A 94 -2.90 -10.88 -4.55
N ALA A 95 -3.47 -11.96 -3.97
CA ALA A 95 -3.20 -13.31 -4.43
C ALA A 95 -3.86 -13.57 -5.80
N VAL A 96 -3.10 -14.16 -6.72
CA VAL A 96 -3.55 -14.54 -8.06
C VAL A 96 -3.00 -15.95 -8.37
N ALA A 97 -3.87 -16.94 -8.39
CA ALA A 97 -3.47 -18.35 -8.51
C ALA A 97 -2.42 -18.74 -7.43
N SER A 98 -1.24 -19.21 -7.82
CA SER A 98 -0.13 -19.57 -6.93
C SER A 98 0.90 -18.45 -6.72
N ALA A 99 0.56 -17.22 -7.09
CA ALA A 99 1.44 -16.06 -7.05
C ALA A 99 0.76 -14.86 -6.41
N TRP A 100 1.51 -13.75 -6.31
CA TRP A 100 1.06 -12.48 -5.76
C TRP A 100 1.28 -11.36 -6.76
N THR A 101 0.28 -10.54 -7.01
CA THR A 101 0.45 -9.29 -7.73
C THR A 101 0.70 -8.18 -6.74
N ILE A 102 1.83 -7.48 -6.88
CA ILE A 102 2.20 -6.29 -6.11
C ILE A 102 1.97 -5.08 -6.99
N GLN A 103 1.35 -4.02 -6.44
CA GLN A 103 0.99 -2.84 -7.19
C GLN A 103 1.40 -1.56 -6.46
N PHE A 104 1.93 -0.60 -7.22
CA PHE A 104 2.05 0.80 -6.84
C PHE A 104 0.98 1.59 -7.58
N VAL A 105 0.17 2.33 -6.85
CA VAL A 105 -0.79 3.26 -7.46
C VAL A 105 0.01 4.45 -8.00
N MET A 106 -0.26 4.88 -9.23
CA MET A 106 0.39 6.07 -9.78
C MET A 106 -0.25 7.34 -9.20
N PRO A 107 0.53 8.44 -9.06
CA PRO A 107 -0.02 9.72 -8.63
C PRO A 107 -1.19 10.17 -9.49
N SER A 108 -2.12 10.93 -8.91
CA SER A 108 -3.39 11.33 -9.56
C SER A 108 -3.24 12.14 -10.86
N GLY A 109 -2.05 12.67 -11.11
CA GLY A 109 -1.74 13.41 -12.35
C GLY A 109 -1.34 12.54 -13.55
N TYR A 110 -1.29 11.21 -13.40
CA TYR A 110 -0.84 10.31 -14.45
C TYR A 110 -1.99 9.47 -15.03
N ASP A 111 -2.01 9.37 -16.35
CA ASP A 111 -2.74 8.37 -17.13
C ASP A 111 -1.76 7.40 -17.79
N LEU A 112 -2.26 6.37 -18.46
CA LEU A 112 -1.41 5.37 -19.12
C LEU A 112 -0.54 5.95 -20.24
N GLU A 113 -0.99 7.00 -20.91
CA GLU A 113 -0.30 7.60 -22.07
C GLU A 113 0.88 8.47 -21.61
N ARG A 114 0.76 9.10 -20.45
CA ARG A 114 1.79 9.97 -19.85
C ARG A 114 2.86 9.21 -19.09
N LEU A 115 2.61 7.94 -18.74
CA LEU A 115 3.57 7.14 -18.03
C LEU A 115 4.68 6.64 -18.98
N PRO A 116 5.96 6.80 -18.59
CA PRO A 116 7.06 6.22 -19.35
C PRO A 116 6.96 4.68 -19.37
N LYS A 117 7.35 4.09 -20.48
CA LYS A 117 7.33 2.61 -20.59
C LYS A 117 8.33 2.00 -19.62
N PRO A 118 7.95 0.94 -18.86
CA PRO A 118 8.88 0.18 -18.05
C PRO A 118 9.97 -0.46 -18.92
N THR A 119 11.21 -0.44 -18.46
CA THR A 119 12.31 -1.18 -19.08
C THR A 119 12.31 -2.65 -18.68
N ASP A 120 11.91 -2.93 -17.43
CA ASP A 120 11.72 -4.30 -16.96
C ASP A 120 10.45 -4.89 -17.58
N PRO A 121 10.53 -5.98 -18.37
CA PRO A 121 9.37 -6.59 -19.04
C PRO A 121 8.37 -7.23 -18.07
N HIS A 122 8.76 -7.46 -16.81
CA HIS A 122 7.87 -7.98 -15.76
C HIS A 122 7.00 -6.90 -15.11
N VAL A 123 7.39 -5.61 -15.24
CA VAL A 123 6.59 -4.48 -14.76
C VAL A 123 5.55 -4.12 -15.82
N ARG A 124 4.29 -4.11 -15.44
CA ARG A 124 3.16 -3.77 -16.31
C ARG A 124 2.43 -2.54 -15.80
N LEU A 125 1.97 -1.72 -16.72
CA LEU A 125 1.10 -0.60 -16.41
C LEU A 125 -0.34 -0.99 -16.74
N ARG A 126 -1.26 -0.72 -15.83
CA ARG A 126 -2.68 -1.07 -16.02
C ARG A 126 -3.60 -0.03 -15.40
N GLN A 127 -4.68 0.26 -16.08
CA GLN A 127 -5.79 1.03 -15.51
C GLN A 127 -6.76 0.08 -14.81
N LEU A 128 -7.03 0.34 -13.54
CA LEU A 128 -8.06 -0.33 -12.76
C LEU A 128 -9.37 0.47 -12.87
N PRO A 129 -10.52 -0.20 -13.07
CA PRO A 129 -11.81 0.49 -13.12
C PRO A 129 -12.22 1.03 -11.74
N PRO A 130 -13.19 1.95 -11.70
CA PRO A 130 -13.83 2.33 -10.45
C PRO A 130 -14.37 1.09 -9.74
N THR A 131 -14.20 1.02 -8.42
CA THR A 131 -14.54 -0.19 -7.65
C THR A 131 -15.09 0.18 -6.28
N ARG A 132 -16.19 -0.48 -5.88
CA ARG A 132 -16.70 -0.43 -4.51
C ARG A 132 -16.02 -1.50 -3.68
N ARG A 133 -15.53 -1.14 -2.49
CA ARG A 133 -14.77 -2.04 -1.61
C ARG A 133 -15.22 -1.95 -0.17
N ALA A 134 -15.25 -3.09 0.52
CA ALA A 134 -15.21 -3.12 1.97
C ALA A 134 -13.74 -3.14 2.42
N ALA A 135 -13.40 -2.34 3.42
CA ALA A 135 -12.06 -2.20 3.95
C ALA A 135 -12.06 -2.26 5.47
N ILE A 136 -11.10 -2.96 6.07
CA ILE A 136 -10.79 -2.89 7.50
C ILE A 136 -9.41 -2.28 7.69
N ARG A 137 -9.31 -1.24 8.55
CA ARG A 137 -8.07 -0.58 8.94
C ARG A 137 -7.59 -1.09 10.29
N PHE A 138 -6.27 -1.33 10.41
CA PHE A 138 -5.66 -1.77 11.67
C PHE A 138 -4.18 -1.39 11.73
N SER A 139 -3.65 -1.35 12.96
CA SER A 139 -2.21 -1.24 13.22
C SER A 139 -1.61 -2.61 13.56
N GLY A 140 -0.28 -2.69 13.57
CA GLY A 140 0.47 -3.89 13.96
C GLY A 140 1.54 -4.28 12.95
N TRP A 141 2.31 -5.32 13.32
CA TRP A 141 3.33 -5.90 12.46
C TRP A 141 2.69 -6.74 11.35
N TRP A 142 3.39 -6.91 10.24
CA TRP A 142 2.89 -7.64 9.05
C TRP A 142 2.93 -9.17 9.23
N THR A 143 2.42 -9.68 10.36
CA THR A 143 2.35 -11.10 10.62
C THR A 143 1.12 -11.73 9.96
N ASP A 144 1.24 -12.98 9.50
CA ASP A 144 0.13 -13.68 8.86
C ASP A 144 -1.04 -13.91 9.84
N ASP A 145 -0.75 -14.10 11.14
CA ASP A 145 -1.79 -14.27 12.17
C ASP A 145 -2.65 -13.04 12.34
N LEU A 146 -2.02 -11.84 12.40
CA LEU A 146 -2.75 -10.58 12.51
C LEU A 146 -3.63 -10.34 11.27
N PHE A 147 -3.06 -10.57 10.08
CA PHE A 147 -3.80 -10.39 8.84
C PHE A 147 -4.96 -11.38 8.73
N ARG A 148 -4.77 -12.64 9.09
CA ARG A 148 -5.83 -13.67 9.12
C ARG A 148 -6.95 -13.30 10.09
N LEU A 149 -6.61 -12.81 11.29
CA LEU A 149 -7.59 -12.34 12.28
C LEU A 149 -8.45 -11.19 11.74
N LYS A 150 -7.83 -10.20 11.12
CA LYS A 150 -8.51 -9.02 10.56
C LYS A 150 -9.32 -9.37 9.31
N ASP A 151 -8.83 -10.28 8.48
CA ASP A 151 -9.56 -10.82 7.34
C ASP A 151 -10.84 -11.51 7.77
N ALA A 152 -10.77 -12.41 8.75
CA ALA A 152 -11.94 -13.09 9.31
C ALA A 152 -12.96 -12.09 9.91
N ALA A 153 -12.49 -11.03 10.57
CA ALA A 153 -13.36 -9.99 11.11
C ALA A 153 -14.10 -9.23 9.99
N LEU A 154 -13.40 -8.87 8.89
CA LEU A 154 -14.00 -8.18 7.75
C LEU A 154 -15.02 -9.08 7.03
N ILE A 155 -14.69 -10.36 6.79
CA ILE A 155 -15.60 -11.34 6.19
C ILE A 155 -16.86 -11.50 7.04
N GLY A 156 -16.70 -11.65 8.37
CA GLY A 156 -17.82 -11.79 9.29
C GLY A 156 -18.73 -10.55 9.33
N TRP A 157 -18.15 -9.35 9.22
CA TRP A 157 -18.90 -8.11 9.13
C TRP A 157 -19.66 -8.00 7.79
N MET A 158 -18.99 -8.28 6.66
CA MET A 158 -19.65 -8.28 5.35
C MET A 158 -20.83 -9.24 5.30
N ALA A 159 -20.69 -10.45 5.86
CA ALA A 159 -21.77 -11.43 5.92
C ALA A 159 -22.98 -10.90 6.70
N LYS A 160 -22.77 -10.23 7.85
CA LYS A 160 -23.86 -9.60 8.63
C LYS A 160 -24.56 -8.48 7.88
N LYS A 161 -23.85 -7.77 7.00
CA LYS A 161 -24.37 -6.67 6.17
C LYS A 161 -24.97 -7.16 4.83
N GLY A 162 -24.93 -8.45 4.54
CA GLY A 162 -25.37 -8.99 3.25
C GLY A 162 -24.50 -8.57 2.06
N LEU A 163 -23.24 -8.17 2.32
CA LEU A 163 -22.29 -7.78 1.29
C LEU A 163 -21.54 -9.00 0.77
N THR A 164 -21.48 -9.14 -0.55
CA THR A 164 -20.80 -10.27 -1.21
C THR A 164 -19.42 -9.84 -1.70
N PRO A 165 -18.31 -10.39 -1.13
CA PRO A 165 -16.98 -10.14 -1.64
C PRO A 165 -16.74 -10.81 -3.00
N VAL A 166 -15.94 -10.17 -3.85
CA VAL A 166 -15.54 -10.68 -5.17
C VAL A 166 -14.04 -10.98 -5.17
N GLY A 167 -13.70 -12.24 -5.42
CA GLY A 167 -12.30 -12.70 -5.51
C GLY A 167 -11.56 -12.76 -4.17
N THR A 168 -10.24 -12.63 -4.23
CA THR A 168 -9.34 -12.68 -3.06
C THR A 168 -9.14 -11.28 -2.46
N PRO A 169 -8.79 -11.18 -1.16
CA PRO A 169 -8.51 -9.89 -0.53
C PRO A 169 -7.29 -9.20 -1.14
N THR A 170 -7.33 -7.87 -1.09
CA THR A 170 -6.17 -7.01 -1.35
C THR A 170 -5.61 -6.55 0.00
N PHE A 171 -4.34 -6.83 0.25
CA PHE A 171 -3.59 -6.31 1.40
C PHE A 171 -2.96 -4.97 1.03
N ALA A 172 -3.06 -3.97 1.89
CA ALA A 172 -2.60 -2.62 1.64
C ALA A 172 -1.67 -2.13 2.76
N TYR A 173 -0.45 -1.73 2.38
CA TYR A 173 0.63 -1.31 3.27
C TYR A 173 0.89 0.17 3.07
N TYR A 174 0.59 0.99 4.08
CA TYR A 174 0.68 2.45 3.98
C TYR A 174 2.01 3.02 4.48
N ASN A 175 2.78 2.23 5.20
CA ASN A 175 4.01 2.66 5.84
C ASN A 175 5.21 1.84 5.34
N ASP A 176 6.40 2.41 5.54
CA ASP A 176 7.65 1.71 5.29
C ASP A 176 7.94 0.61 6.33
N PRO A 177 8.87 -0.33 6.03
CA PRO A 177 9.20 -1.43 6.93
C PRO A 177 9.82 -1.02 8.27
N PHE A 178 10.32 0.21 8.40
CA PHE A 178 10.98 0.72 9.61
C PHE A 178 9.98 1.37 10.57
N THR A 179 8.79 1.72 10.11
CA THR A 179 7.73 2.27 10.96
C THR A 179 7.37 1.27 12.06
N PRO A 180 7.38 1.65 13.36
CA PRO A 180 6.95 0.80 14.46
C PRO A 180 5.54 0.25 14.25
N GLY A 181 5.29 -1.02 14.62
CA GLY A 181 4.02 -1.70 14.37
C GLY A 181 2.78 -0.92 14.82
N PHE A 182 2.83 -0.31 16.01
CA PHE A 182 1.71 0.45 16.59
C PHE A 182 1.38 1.76 15.86
N LEU A 183 2.31 2.28 15.02
CA LEU A 183 2.12 3.46 14.17
C LEU A 183 1.73 3.09 12.73
N ARG A 184 1.79 1.81 12.37
CA ARG A 184 1.46 1.39 11.00
C ARG A 184 -0.02 1.47 10.75
N ARG A 185 -0.36 1.91 9.53
CA ARG A 185 -1.66 1.72 8.92
C ARG A 185 -1.57 0.55 7.95
N ASN A 186 -2.33 -0.49 8.23
CA ASN A 186 -2.55 -1.62 7.34
C ASN A 186 -4.04 -1.69 7.01
N GLU A 187 -4.36 -2.19 5.83
CA GLU A 187 -5.75 -2.46 5.47
C GLU A 187 -5.88 -3.79 4.72
N ILE A 188 -7.05 -4.41 4.87
CA ILE A 188 -7.52 -5.50 4.03
C ILE A 188 -8.77 -4.99 3.31
N LEU A 189 -8.81 -5.21 1.99
CA LEU A 189 -9.91 -4.74 1.16
C LEU A 189 -10.48 -5.90 0.34
N TYR A 190 -11.81 -5.95 0.24
CA TYR A 190 -12.51 -6.82 -0.71
C TYR A 190 -13.26 -5.97 -1.73
N ASP A 191 -13.09 -6.29 -3.00
CA ASP A 191 -14.01 -5.81 -4.03
C ASP A 191 -15.40 -6.35 -3.72
N LEU A 192 -16.44 -5.53 -3.91
CA LEU A 192 -17.84 -5.91 -3.67
C LEU A 192 -18.57 -6.09 -4.99
N ALA A 193 -19.49 -7.04 -5.01
CA ALA A 193 -20.44 -7.15 -6.13
C ALA A 193 -21.25 -5.85 -6.28
N PRO A 194 -21.68 -5.52 -7.51
CA PRO A 194 -22.52 -4.36 -7.79
C PRO A 194 -23.80 -4.31 -6.96
#